data_bc97b61429428f7bcfcd3c5b26de9e46
#
_entry.id   bc97b61429428f7bcfcd3c5b26de9e46
#
_cell.length_a   1.000
_cell.length_b   1.000
_cell.length_c   1.000
_cell.angle_alpha   90.00
_cell.angle_beta   90.00
_cell.angle_gamma   90.00
#
_symmetry.space_group_name_H-M   'P 1'
#
loop_
_entity.id
_entity.type
_entity.pdbx_description
1 polymer ?
#
loop_
_entity_poly.entity_id
_entity_poly.type
_entity_poly.pdbx_seq_one_letter_code
_entity_poly.pdbx_strand_id
1 'polypeptide(L)'
;TIMPISSYEIKGVNVVVKPYGRLEKPEELSMLQLVHPIYGGVSTKIFADSSANFKIQKGMITYLDKSQNIKTISEKELVKIFKQDHIEHRTYWLGTDKAGRDMLSRLLFGTRISLGIGFVSVLISLTLGVLLGAIGGFFGGRIDSFIMWLMTVVWSIPGIMLVIAISLALQSKGIWVAFVAVGLTSWVEIARVVRGQIISIKEKLFVEAARALGVGNQRIIFVHILPNIMGPLIVIATANFASAILTEAGLSFLGLGVQPPMPSWGIMINEGYHTMGTVDSWHLILFPSLCICLTVLAFNLLGNGLRDAYDPQSRTKW
;
A
#
# COMPACT_ATOMS: atom_id res chain seq x y z
N THR A 1 4.54 -22.04 -12.45
CA THR A 1 4.85 -20.59 -12.46
C THR A 1 4.30 -20.00 -13.75
N ILE A 2 3.47 -18.97 -13.66
CA ILE A 2 2.93 -18.26 -14.84
C ILE A 2 3.95 -17.17 -15.20
N MET A 3 4.40 -17.17 -16.45
CA MET A 3 5.32 -16.16 -16.99
C MET A 3 4.55 -15.23 -17.94
N PRO A 4 4.47 -13.92 -17.64
CA PRO A 4 3.86 -12.98 -18.56
C PRO A 4 4.77 -12.75 -19.77
N ILE A 5 4.23 -12.89 -20.97
CA ILE A 5 4.95 -12.72 -22.23
C ILE A 5 4.22 -11.71 -23.14
N SER A 6 4.97 -10.93 -23.89
CA SER A 6 4.42 -9.98 -24.88
C SER A 6 4.16 -10.63 -26.23
N SER A 7 4.98 -11.59 -26.63
CA SER A 7 4.83 -12.36 -27.84
C SER A 7 5.58 -13.68 -27.74
N TYR A 8 5.21 -14.63 -28.57
CA TYR A 8 5.91 -15.88 -28.70
C TYR A 8 5.99 -16.32 -30.17
N GLU A 9 7.06 -17.01 -30.52
CA GLU A 9 7.28 -17.60 -31.83
C GLU A 9 7.68 -19.07 -31.68
N ILE A 10 6.99 -19.97 -32.37
CA ILE A 10 7.27 -21.39 -32.32
C ILE A 10 8.31 -21.73 -33.36
N LYS A 11 9.43 -22.31 -32.94
CA LYS A 11 10.53 -22.78 -33.81
C LYS A 11 10.77 -24.26 -33.59
N GLY A 12 10.06 -25.10 -34.35
CA GLY A 12 10.11 -26.55 -34.19
C GLY A 12 9.65 -26.99 -32.80
N VAL A 13 10.54 -27.61 -32.03
CA VAL A 13 10.29 -28.10 -30.65
C VAL A 13 10.47 -27.02 -29.58
N ASN A 14 11.05 -25.88 -29.97
CA ASN A 14 11.31 -24.77 -29.08
C ASN A 14 10.31 -23.64 -29.31
N VAL A 15 10.06 -22.87 -28.26
CA VAL A 15 9.33 -21.62 -28.30
C VAL A 15 10.25 -20.49 -27.88
N VAL A 16 10.32 -19.47 -28.71
CA VAL A 16 11.02 -18.23 -28.39
C VAL A 16 9.99 -17.30 -27.77
N VAL A 17 10.16 -16.98 -26.51
CA VAL A 17 9.26 -16.08 -25.77
C VAL A 17 9.93 -14.74 -25.53
N LYS A 18 9.16 -13.66 -25.69
CA LYS A 18 9.59 -12.32 -25.33
C LYS A 18 8.92 -11.96 -24.01
N PRO A 19 9.67 -11.91 -22.88
CA PRO A 19 9.10 -11.55 -21.59
C PRO A 19 8.45 -10.16 -21.63
N TYR A 20 7.35 -9.99 -20.88
CA TYR A 20 6.68 -8.71 -20.77
C TYR A 20 7.44 -7.77 -19.82
N GLY A 21 7.60 -6.51 -20.22
CA GLY A 21 8.16 -5.47 -19.35
C GLY A 21 9.67 -5.51 -19.12
N ARG A 22 10.39 -6.40 -19.80
CA ARG A 22 11.85 -6.48 -19.72
C ARG A 22 12.51 -6.17 -21.05
N LEU A 23 13.60 -5.42 -21.02
CA LEU A 23 14.52 -5.24 -22.16
C LEU A 23 15.38 -6.51 -22.41
N GLU A 24 15.00 -7.62 -21.81
CA GLU A 24 15.73 -8.87 -21.91
C GLU A 24 15.59 -9.48 -23.31
N LYS A 25 16.66 -10.15 -23.72
CA LYS A 25 16.70 -10.88 -24.98
C LYS A 25 15.61 -11.94 -24.99
N PRO A 26 15.03 -12.25 -26.16
CA PRO A 26 14.10 -13.37 -26.27
C PRO A 26 14.71 -14.65 -25.67
N GLU A 27 13.94 -15.32 -24.84
CA GLU A 27 14.34 -16.59 -24.24
C GLU A 27 13.82 -17.74 -25.08
N GLU A 28 14.70 -18.70 -25.35
CA GLU A 28 14.33 -19.92 -26.06
C GLU A 28 14.07 -21.04 -25.03
N LEU A 29 12.83 -21.54 -25.03
CA LEU A 29 12.37 -22.57 -24.10
C LEU A 29 11.95 -23.81 -24.86
N SER A 30 12.24 -25.00 -24.35
CA SER A 30 11.80 -26.25 -24.93
C SER A 30 10.31 -26.49 -24.61
N MET A 31 9.45 -26.51 -25.63
CA MET A 31 8.03 -26.85 -25.47
C MET A 31 7.83 -28.22 -24.84
N LEU A 32 8.70 -29.18 -25.20
CA LEU A 32 8.62 -30.54 -24.67
C LEU A 32 8.81 -30.56 -23.14
N GLN A 33 9.75 -29.76 -22.61
CA GLN A 33 9.97 -29.65 -21.15
C GLN A 33 8.85 -28.90 -20.43
N LEU A 34 8.17 -28.00 -21.13
CA LEU A 34 7.03 -27.26 -20.57
C LEU A 34 5.78 -28.12 -20.49
N VAL A 35 5.53 -28.95 -21.53
CA VAL A 35 4.32 -29.77 -21.65
C VAL A 35 4.44 -31.11 -20.91
N HIS A 36 5.59 -31.75 -21.00
CA HIS A 36 5.82 -33.06 -20.41
C HIS A 36 6.97 -33.04 -19.41
N PRO A 37 6.78 -33.66 -18.23
CA PRO A 37 7.88 -33.84 -17.27
C PRO A 37 8.89 -34.86 -17.78
N ILE A 38 10.01 -34.37 -18.28
CA ILE A 38 11.12 -35.19 -18.78
C ILE A 38 12.01 -35.67 -17.63
N TYR A 39 12.57 -36.86 -17.75
CA TYR A 39 13.58 -37.37 -16.82
C TYR A 39 14.85 -36.50 -16.90
N GLY A 40 15.23 -35.90 -15.77
CA GLY A 40 16.38 -34.96 -15.70
C GLY A 40 17.74 -35.64 -15.41
N GLY A 41 17.79 -36.95 -15.24
CA GLY A 41 19.02 -37.71 -14.98
C GLY A 41 19.69 -38.20 -16.27
N VAL A 42 20.94 -38.63 -16.17
CA VAL A 42 21.65 -39.30 -17.29
C VAL A 42 21.08 -40.68 -17.48
N SER A 43 20.52 -40.98 -18.66
CA SER A 43 20.02 -42.31 -18.99
C SER A 43 20.80 -42.88 -20.16
N THR A 44 21.32 -44.09 -19.99
CA THR A 44 22.08 -44.81 -21.01
C THR A 44 21.19 -45.64 -21.94
N LYS A 45 19.87 -45.71 -21.67
CA LYS A 45 19.00 -46.66 -22.37
C LYS A 45 18.67 -46.35 -23.81
N ILE A 46 18.66 -45.08 -24.25
CA ILE A 46 18.22 -44.72 -25.61
C ILE A 46 18.99 -43.55 -26.22
N PHE A 47 19.62 -42.69 -25.44
CA PHE A 47 20.21 -41.43 -25.87
C PHE A 47 21.68 -41.34 -25.43
N ALA A 48 22.48 -42.35 -25.73
CA ALA A 48 23.89 -42.45 -25.31
C ALA A 48 24.74 -41.22 -25.57
N ASP A 49 24.33 -40.35 -26.50
CA ASP A 49 25.06 -39.17 -26.88
C ASP A 49 24.32 -37.83 -26.68
N SER A 50 23.15 -37.79 -26.06
CA SER A 50 22.43 -36.52 -25.85
C SER A 50 22.14 -36.25 -24.40
N SER A 51 22.62 -35.14 -23.89
CA SER A 51 22.31 -34.60 -22.56
C SER A 51 20.84 -34.22 -22.37
N ALA A 52 20.00 -34.34 -23.38
CA ALA A 52 18.66 -33.79 -23.42
C ALA A 52 17.52 -34.78 -23.14
N ASN A 53 17.79 -36.10 -23.03
CA ASN A 53 16.81 -37.16 -22.83
C ASN A 53 15.62 -37.19 -23.79
N PHE A 54 15.78 -36.61 -25.00
CA PHE A 54 14.83 -36.72 -26.10
C PHE A 54 15.55 -36.73 -27.45
N LYS A 55 14.90 -37.33 -28.47
CA LYS A 55 15.40 -37.40 -29.85
C LYS A 55 14.30 -37.05 -30.82
N ILE A 56 14.65 -36.23 -31.83
CA ILE A 56 13.72 -35.83 -32.87
C ILE A 56 14.09 -36.58 -34.15
N GLN A 57 13.12 -37.31 -34.69
CA GLN A 57 13.26 -38.04 -35.98
C GLN A 57 12.00 -37.90 -36.80
N LYS A 58 12.11 -37.37 -38.03
CA LYS A 58 10.99 -37.27 -38.99
C LYS A 58 9.70 -36.65 -38.44
N GLY A 59 9.81 -35.60 -37.58
CA GLY A 59 8.64 -34.93 -36.99
C GLY A 59 8.00 -35.71 -35.80
N MET A 60 8.63 -36.76 -35.33
CA MET A 60 8.27 -37.49 -34.12
C MET A 60 9.35 -37.25 -33.05
N ILE A 61 8.89 -36.95 -31.84
CA ILE A 61 9.76 -36.67 -30.68
C ILE A 61 9.61 -37.83 -29.70
N THR A 62 10.71 -38.56 -29.50
CA THR A 62 10.78 -39.62 -28.53
C THR A 62 11.52 -39.13 -27.29
N TYR A 63 10.91 -39.27 -26.11
CA TYR A 63 11.46 -38.77 -24.87
C TYR A 63 11.27 -39.74 -23.70
N LEU A 64 12.05 -39.56 -22.63
CA LEU A 64 11.90 -40.30 -21.39
C LEU A 64 11.04 -39.51 -20.40
N ASP A 65 9.93 -40.10 -19.97
CA ASP A 65 9.11 -39.61 -18.87
C ASP A 65 9.86 -39.68 -17.53
N LYS A 66 9.40 -38.98 -16.50
CA LYS A 66 9.93 -39.05 -15.12
C LYS A 66 10.06 -40.49 -14.60
N SER A 67 9.19 -41.39 -15.03
CA SER A 67 9.21 -42.82 -14.69
C SER A 67 10.14 -43.66 -15.58
N GLN A 68 11.00 -43.03 -16.38
CA GLN A 68 11.91 -43.66 -17.32
C GLN A 68 11.22 -44.53 -18.40
N ASN A 69 9.96 -44.26 -18.70
CA ASN A 69 9.27 -44.88 -19.81
C ASN A 69 9.47 -44.06 -21.08
N ILE A 70 9.64 -44.77 -22.20
CA ILE A 70 9.78 -44.16 -23.51
C ILE A 70 8.39 -43.74 -23.99
N LYS A 71 8.23 -42.46 -24.33
CA LYS A 71 7.03 -41.93 -24.97
C LYS A 71 7.40 -41.24 -26.27
N THR A 72 6.46 -41.27 -27.20
CA THR A 72 6.64 -40.62 -28.50
C THR A 72 5.42 -39.73 -28.76
N ILE A 73 5.68 -38.49 -29.19
CA ILE A 73 4.66 -37.51 -29.55
C ILE A 73 5.01 -36.89 -30.91
N SER A 74 4.02 -36.53 -31.69
CA SER A 74 4.25 -35.79 -32.92
C SER A 74 4.48 -34.29 -32.61
N GLU A 75 5.30 -33.61 -33.40
CA GLU A 75 5.54 -32.17 -33.24
C GLU A 75 4.22 -31.38 -33.34
N LYS A 76 3.30 -31.77 -34.22
CA LYS A 76 1.97 -31.13 -34.37
C LYS A 76 1.13 -31.26 -33.12
N GLU A 77 1.16 -32.42 -32.49
CA GLU A 77 0.41 -32.70 -31.26
C GLU A 77 1.01 -31.94 -30.06
N LEU A 78 2.33 -31.88 -29.96
CA LEU A 78 3.04 -31.09 -28.94
C LEU A 78 2.64 -29.60 -29.04
N VAL A 79 2.67 -29.05 -30.26
CA VAL A 79 2.26 -27.64 -30.51
C VAL A 79 0.79 -27.41 -30.16
N LYS A 80 -0.07 -28.39 -30.45
CA LYS A 80 -1.50 -28.31 -30.11
C LYS A 80 -1.73 -28.26 -28.60
N ILE A 81 -1.10 -29.17 -27.86
CA ILE A 81 -1.18 -29.22 -26.38
C ILE A 81 -0.59 -27.95 -25.79
N PHE A 82 0.58 -27.51 -26.26
CA PHE A 82 1.21 -26.28 -25.79
C PHE A 82 0.30 -25.06 -25.95
N LYS A 83 -0.36 -24.90 -27.12
CA LYS A 83 -1.29 -23.80 -27.37
C LYS A 83 -2.57 -23.89 -26.55
N GLN A 84 -3.09 -25.08 -26.27
CA GLN A 84 -4.34 -25.27 -25.54
C GLN A 84 -4.15 -25.15 -24.02
N ASP A 85 -3.10 -25.75 -23.48
CA ASP A 85 -2.96 -25.94 -22.03
C ASP A 85 -1.91 -25.00 -21.40
N HIS A 86 -0.99 -24.44 -22.20
CA HIS A 86 0.14 -23.65 -21.68
C HIS A 86 0.15 -22.19 -22.14
N ILE A 87 -0.79 -21.79 -23.01
CA ILE A 87 -0.96 -20.39 -23.40
C ILE A 87 -2.33 -19.90 -23.01
N GLU A 88 -2.39 -18.93 -22.13
CA GLU A 88 -3.61 -18.27 -21.73
C GLU A 88 -3.57 -16.80 -22.15
N HIS A 89 -4.57 -16.37 -22.91
CA HIS A 89 -4.77 -14.96 -23.24
C HIS A 89 -5.69 -14.31 -22.21
N ARG A 90 -5.15 -13.37 -21.47
CA ARG A 90 -5.92 -12.54 -20.53
C ARG A 90 -5.88 -11.09 -20.97
N THR A 91 -7.01 -10.45 -21.02
CA THR A 91 -7.12 -9.00 -21.25
C THR A 91 -7.37 -8.30 -19.93
N TYR A 92 -6.58 -7.25 -19.65
CA TYR A 92 -6.68 -6.46 -18.43
C TYR A 92 -7.09 -5.03 -18.78
N TRP A 93 -8.16 -4.55 -18.17
CA TRP A 93 -8.78 -3.25 -18.51
C TRP A 93 -7.84 -2.05 -18.31
N LEU A 94 -7.06 -2.06 -17.24
CA LEU A 94 -6.07 -1.01 -16.96
C LEU A 94 -4.64 -1.44 -17.26
N GLY A 95 -4.47 -2.52 -18.05
CA GLY A 95 -3.17 -3.09 -18.33
C GLY A 95 -2.58 -3.88 -17.17
N THR A 96 -1.29 -4.17 -17.27
CA THR A 96 -0.53 -4.95 -16.30
C THR A 96 0.66 -4.16 -15.75
N ASP A 97 1.14 -4.56 -14.57
CA ASP A 97 2.41 -4.07 -14.04
C ASP A 97 3.61 -4.78 -14.71
N LYS A 98 4.82 -4.40 -14.31
CA LYS A 98 6.09 -5.00 -14.82
C LYS A 98 6.20 -6.53 -14.62
N ALA A 99 5.41 -7.12 -13.74
CA ALA A 99 5.37 -8.54 -13.48
C ALA A 99 4.16 -9.24 -14.13
N GLY A 100 3.41 -8.54 -14.98
CA GLY A 100 2.22 -9.05 -15.66
C GLY A 100 0.99 -9.22 -14.76
N ARG A 101 0.98 -8.61 -13.56
CA ARG A 101 -0.15 -8.64 -12.63
C ARG A 101 -1.19 -7.59 -13.04
N ASP A 102 -2.47 -7.93 -12.90
CA ASP A 102 -3.59 -7.05 -13.21
C ASP A 102 -3.55 -5.74 -12.40
N MET A 103 -3.49 -4.62 -13.11
CA MET A 103 -3.40 -3.28 -12.52
C MET A 103 -4.66 -2.90 -11.76
N LEU A 104 -5.86 -3.22 -12.28
CA LEU A 104 -7.13 -2.91 -11.63
C LEU A 104 -7.28 -3.64 -10.30
N SER A 105 -6.99 -4.94 -10.29
CA SER A 105 -7.00 -5.73 -9.05
C SER A 105 -6.04 -5.17 -8.01
N ARG A 106 -4.85 -4.78 -8.42
CA ARG A 106 -3.86 -4.17 -7.52
C ARG A 106 -4.31 -2.81 -6.95
N LEU A 107 -4.96 -1.98 -7.76
CA LEU A 107 -5.54 -0.72 -7.31
C LEU A 107 -6.61 -0.94 -6.23
N LEU A 108 -7.53 -1.89 -6.46
CA LEU A 108 -8.58 -2.22 -5.51
C LEU A 108 -8.03 -2.80 -4.19
N PHE A 109 -7.10 -3.75 -4.27
CA PHE A 109 -6.43 -4.26 -3.06
C PHE A 109 -5.57 -3.18 -2.38
N GLY A 110 -4.89 -2.35 -3.15
CA GLY A 110 -4.11 -1.20 -2.67
C GLY A 110 -4.97 -0.19 -1.92
N THR A 111 -6.20 0.06 -2.37
CA THR A 111 -7.17 0.89 -1.66
C THR A 111 -7.36 0.43 -0.21
N ARG A 112 -7.59 -0.87 -0.01
CA ARG A 112 -7.79 -1.43 1.34
C ARG A 112 -6.57 -1.21 2.24
N ILE A 113 -5.37 -1.31 1.68
CA ILE A 113 -4.12 -1.15 2.43
C ILE A 113 -3.86 0.33 2.72
N SER A 114 -3.90 1.20 1.71
CA SER A 114 -3.63 2.63 1.89
C SER A 114 -4.66 3.32 2.79
N LEU A 115 -5.96 3.02 2.63
CA LEU A 115 -7.00 3.53 3.54
C LEU A 115 -6.87 2.96 4.95
N GLY A 116 -6.51 1.67 5.08
CA GLY A 116 -6.26 1.04 6.36
C GLY A 116 -5.13 1.70 7.13
N ILE A 117 -4.02 2.03 6.43
CA ILE A 117 -2.90 2.77 7.04
C ILE A 117 -3.35 4.16 7.49
N GLY A 118 -4.04 4.90 6.64
CA GLY A 118 -4.58 6.22 7.00
C GLY A 118 -5.45 6.15 8.25
N PHE A 119 -6.40 5.21 8.30
CA PHE A 119 -7.33 5.06 9.41
C PHE A 119 -6.65 4.72 10.75
N VAL A 120 -5.78 3.70 10.74
CA VAL A 120 -5.08 3.29 11.99
C VAL A 120 -4.11 4.37 12.45
N SER A 121 -3.38 5.02 11.54
CA SER A 121 -2.49 6.13 11.88
C SER A 121 -3.25 7.30 12.52
N VAL A 122 -4.42 7.65 11.98
CA VAL A 122 -5.26 8.72 12.57
C VAL A 122 -5.79 8.30 13.94
N LEU A 123 -6.19 7.06 14.15
CA LEU A 123 -6.60 6.59 15.47
C LEU A 123 -5.48 6.73 16.51
N ILE A 124 -4.25 6.35 16.17
CA ILE A 124 -3.07 6.52 17.03
C ILE A 124 -2.87 8.02 17.33
N SER A 125 -2.86 8.84 16.29
CA SER A 125 -2.65 10.30 16.42
C SER A 125 -3.75 10.97 17.24
N LEU A 126 -5.01 10.61 17.01
CA LEU A 126 -6.16 11.12 17.78
C LEU A 126 -6.04 10.74 19.25
N THR A 127 -5.73 9.48 19.54
CA THR A 127 -5.62 9.00 20.93
C THR A 127 -4.53 9.79 21.67
N LEU A 128 -3.33 9.87 21.10
CA LEU A 128 -2.22 10.59 21.71
C LEU A 128 -2.49 12.11 21.77
N GLY A 129 -2.98 12.67 20.67
CA GLY A 129 -3.23 14.11 20.55
C GLY A 129 -4.33 14.59 21.51
N VAL A 130 -5.43 13.84 21.60
CA VAL A 130 -6.52 14.17 22.54
C VAL A 130 -6.05 14.03 23.98
N LEU A 131 -5.35 12.95 24.34
CA LEU A 131 -4.87 12.74 25.70
C LEU A 131 -3.90 13.84 26.13
N LEU A 132 -2.83 14.06 25.35
CA LEU A 132 -1.80 15.05 25.69
C LEU A 132 -2.34 16.49 25.61
N GLY A 133 -3.11 16.79 24.56
CA GLY A 133 -3.75 18.10 24.42
C GLY A 133 -4.74 18.41 25.56
N ALA A 134 -5.53 17.40 25.98
CA ALA A 134 -6.46 17.55 27.09
C ALA A 134 -5.74 17.75 28.44
N ILE A 135 -4.72 16.97 28.71
CA ILE A 135 -3.94 17.10 29.95
C ILE A 135 -3.28 18.49 29.99
N GLY A 136 -2.56 18.89 28.95
CA GLY A 136 -1.92 20.20 28.90
C GLY A 136 -2.91 21.35 29.03
N GLY A 137 -3.98 21.37 28.22
CA GLY A 137 -4.97 22.43 28.21
C GLY A 137 -5.76 22.58 29.51
N PHE A 138 -6.11 21.43 30.17
CA PHE A 138 -6.94 21.44 31.37
C PHE A 138 -6.13 21.80 32.62
N PHE A 139 -5.01 21.12 32.86
CA PHE A 139 -4.22 21.31 34.08
C PHE A 139 -3.35 22.57 34.04
N GLY A 140 -2.84 22.96 32.88
CA GLY A 140 -2.02 24.16 32.76
C GLY A 140 -0.66 24.09 33.48
N GLY A 141 -0.08 25.25 33.75
CA GLY A 141 1.15 25.37 34.54
C GLY A 141 2.34 24.55 34.00
N ARG A 142 3.08 23.88 34.90
CA ARG A 142 4.27 23.09 34.54
C ARG A 142 3.97 21.89 33.64
N ILE A 143 2.78 21.28 33.78
CA ILE A 143 2.35 20.16 32.94
C ILE A 143 2.19 20.63 31.50
N ASP A 144 1.51 21.74 31.32
CA ASP A 144 1.32 22.37 30.01
C ASP A 144 2.66 22.77 29.37
N SER A 145 3.54 23.40 30.15
CA SER A 145 4.88 23.79 29.69
C SER A 145 5.71 22.58 29.20
N PHE A 146 5.62 21.46 29.91
CA PHE A 146 6.31 20.23 29.52
C PHE A 146 5.73 19.63 28.22
N ILE A 147 4.41 19.58 28.10
CA ILE A 147 3.73 19.06 26.92
C ILE A 147 4.02 19.97 25.70
N MET A 148 3.99 21.27 25.89
CA MET A 148 4.35 22.24 24.85
C MET A 148 5.81 22.10 24.42
N TRP A 149 6.72 21.90 25.36
CA TRP A 149 8.12 21.61 25.04
C TRP A 149 8.24 20.33 24.20
N LEU A 150 7.57 19.24 24.60
CA LEU A 150 7.57 17.98 23.87
C LEU A 150 7.01 18.16 22.42
N MET A 151 5.88 18.84 22.28
CA MET A 151 5.31 19.18 20.98
C MET A 151 6.28 19.99 20.11
N THR A 152 7.00 20.94 20.70
CA THR A 152 7.97 21.77 19.98
C THR A 152 9.17 20.96 19.51
N VAL A 153 9.69 20.03 20.35
CA VAL A 153 10.78 19.14 19.99
C VAL A 153 10.39 18.25 18.80
N VAL A 154 9.21 17.62 18.86
CA VAL A 154 8.74 16.76 17.76
C VAL A 154 8.52 17.58 16.49
N TRP A 155 7.98 18.77 16.60
CA TRP A 155 7.66 19.62 15.46
C TRP A 155 8.87 20.33 14.83
N SER A 156 9.98 20.40 15.54
CA SER A 156 11.25 20.93 15.00
C SER A 156 11.88 20.01 13.95
N ILE A 157 11.47 18.73 13.92
CA ILE A 157 11.96 17.77 12.95
C ILE A 157 10.97 17.73 11.77
N PRO A 158 11.45 17.84 10.51
CA PRO A 158 10.57 17.67 9.35
C PRO A 158 9.82 16.33 9.42
N GLY A 159 8.46 16.37 9.29
CA GLY A 159 7.61 15.20 9.56
C GLY A 159 8.02 13.95 8.81
N ILE A 160 8.35 14.06 7.51
CA ILE A 160 8.79 12.89 6.72
C ILE A 160 10.12 12.30 7.24
N MET A 161 11.05 13.13 7.72
CA MET A 161 12.30 12.65 8.30
C MET A 161 12.07 11.91 9.61
N LEU A 162 11.12 12.37 10.42
CA LEU A 162 10.75 11.70 11.66
C LEU A 162 10.08 10.35 11.38
N VAL A 163 9.20 10.27 10.38
CA VAL A 163 8.59 9.01 9.93
C VAL A 163 9.65 8.01 9.47
N ILE A 164 10.62 8.48 8.67
CA ILE A 164 11.74 7.65 8.20
C ILE A 164 12.58 7.17 9.40
N ALA A 165 12.92 8.06 10.32
CA ALA A 165 13.72 7.72 11.50
C ALA A 165 13.02 6.65 12.36
N ILE A 166 11.73 6.80 12.62
CA ILE A 166 10.94 5.80 13.36
C ILE A 166 10.90 4.48 12.59
N SER A 167 10.66 4.51 11.27
CA SER A 167 10.62 3.30 10.44
C SER A 167 11.94 2.54 10.47
N LEU A 168 13.07 3.24 10.43
CA LEU A 168 14.40 2.63 10.53
C LEU A 168 14.69 2.10 11.93
N ALA A 169 14.28 2.84 12.97
CA ALA A 169 14.49 2.42 14.37
C ALA A 169 13.71 1.15 14.72
N LEU A 170 12.55 0.91 14.12
CA LEU A 170 11.77 -0.30 14.30
C LEU A 170 12.41 -1.55 13.66
N GLN A 171 13.45 -1.39 12.83
CA GLN A 171 14.21 -2.46 12.16
C GLN A 171 13.34 -3.53 11.47
N SER A 172 12.12 -3.18 11.12
CA SER A 172 11.14 -4.06 10.52
C SER A 172 10.53 -3.38 9.29
N LYS A 173 10.00 -4.20 8.40
CA LYS A 173 9.32 -3.74 7.19
C LYS A 173 7.91 -4.29 7.18
N GLY A 174 6.96 -3.49 6.75
CA GLY A 174 5.58 -3.93 6.65
C GLY A 174 4.57 -2.86 7.02
N ILE A 175 3.30 -3.22 6.90
CA ILE A 175 2.16 -2.30 7.09
C ILE A 175 2.14 -1.70 8.50
N TRP A 176 2.43 -2.50 9.52
CA TRP A 176 2.35 -2.05 10.91
C TRP A 176 3.39 -0.96 11.23
N VAL A 177 4.57 -0.99 10.57
CA VAL A 177 5.60 0.06 10.71
C VAL A 177 5.06 1.39 10.19
N ALA A 178 4.38 1.37 9.05
CA ALA A 178 3.74 2.56 8.49
C ALA A 178 2.65 3.11 9.43
N PHE A 179 1.82 2.25 10.04
CA PHE A 179 0.82 2.66 11.02
C PHE A 179 1.43 3.43 12.18
N VAL A 180 2.46 2.85 12.80
CA VAL A 180 3.10 3.42 13.98
C VAL A 180 3.89 4.67 13.64
N ALA A 181 4.70 4.63 12.57
CA ALA A 181 5.53 5.76 12.19
C ALA A 181 4.72 7.00 11.84
N VAL A 182 3.66 6.85 11.01
CA VAL A 182 2.79 7.97 10.64
C VAL A 182 1.95 8.42 11.84
N GLY A 183 1.40 7.48 12.62
CA GLY A 183 0.59 7.79 13.79
C GLY A 183 1.34 8.54 14.90
N LEU A 184 2.60 8.14 15.16
CA LEU A 184 3.45 8.77 16.17
C LEU A 184 4.01 10.15 15.74
N THR A 185 3.88 10.53 14.49
CA THR A 185 4.34 11.86 14.03
C THR A 185 3.21 12.88 13.98
N SER A 186 1.99 12.46 13.66
CA SER A 186 0.86 13.38 13.40
C SER A 186 0.08 13.81 14.64
N TRP A 187 0.37 13.27 15.83
CA TRP A 187 -0.37 13.59 17.07
C TRP A 187 -0.20 15.04 17.51
N VAL A 188 0.92 15.70 17.18
CA VAL A 188 1.24 17.05 17.65
C VAL A 188 0.24 18.09 17.15
N GLU A 189 -0.19 17.99 15.89
CA GLU A 189 -1.19 18.89 15.30
C GLU A 189 -2.52 18.77 16.03
N ILE A 190 -2.95 17.54 16.31
CA ILE A 190 -4.19 17.24 17.03
C ILE A 190 -4.09 17.76 18.47
N ALA A 191 -2.97 17.45 19.16
CA ALA A 191 -2.74 17.90 20.53
C ALA A 191 -2.81 19.44 20.65
N ARG A 192 -2.26 20.16 19.70
CA ARG A 192 -2.27 21.62 19.67
C ARG A 192 -3.70 22.18 19.54
N VAL A 193 -4.50 21.61 18.63
CA VAL A 193 -5.89 22.03 18.44
C VAL A 193 -6.71 21.71 19.67
N VAL A 194 -6.62 20.47 20.20
CA VAL A 194 -7.32 20.03 21.40
C VAL A 194 -6.98 20.90 22.60
N ARG A 195 -5.69 21.15 22.84
CA ARG A 195 -5.22 22.03 23.89
C ARG A 195 -5.84 23.43 23.80
N GLY A 196 -5.79 24.03 22.60
CA GLY A 196 -6.38 25.38 22.38
C GLY A 196 -7.86 25.42 22.66
N GLN A 197 -8.60 24.42 22.18
CA GLN A 197 -10.04 24.30 22.43
C GLN A 197 -10.37 24.12 23.93
N ILE A 198 -9.61 23.29 24.63
CA ILE A 198 -9.83 23.05 26.05
C ILE A 198 -9.54 24.29 26.89
N ILE A 199 -8.48 25.05 26.58
CA ILE A 199 -8.18 26.31 27.25
C ILE A 199 -9.36 27.28 27.11
N SER A 200 -9.94 27.39 25.91
CA SER A 200 -11.11 28.25 25.67
C SER A 200 -12.37 27.79 26.39
N ILE A 201 -12.62 26.47 26.45
CA ILE A 201 -13.86 25.92 27.02
C ILE A 201 -13.80 25.84 28.52
N LYS A 202 -12.64 25.59 29.11
CA LYS A 202 -12.54 25.45 30.59
C LYS A 202 -12.92 26.71 31.37
N GLU A 203 -12.95 27.88 30.69
CA GLU A 203 -13.36 29.19 31.27
C GLU A 203 -14.85 29.49 31.04
N LYS A 204 -15.63 28.56 30.51
CA LYS A 204 -17.07 28.74 30.31
C LYS A 204 -17.84 28.46 31.59
N LEU A 205 -18.93 29.19 31.80
CA LEU A 205 -19.77 29.13 33.01
C LEU A 205 -20.25 27.70 33.37
N PHE A 206 -20.54 26.88 32.39
CA PHE A 206 -20.97 25.49 32.65
C PHE A 206 -19.86 24.62 33.26
N VAL A 207 -18.59 24.90 32.93
CA VAL A 207 -17.43 24.20 33.51
C VAL A 207 -17.20 24.69 34.94
N GLU A 208 -17.33 26.00 35.20
CA GLU A 208 -17.26 26.56 36.55
C GLU A 208 -18.38 26.01 37.46
N ALA A 209 -19.61 25.97 36.95
CA ALA A 209 -20.73 25.37 37.69
C ALA A 209 -20.47 23.89 38.02
N ALA A 210 -19.94 23.10 37.10
CA ALA A 210 -19.60 21.72 37.34
C ALA A 210 -18.51 21.58 38.44
N ARG A 211 -17.51 22.46 38.47
CA ARG A 211 -16.49 22.50 39.53
C ARG A 211 -17.09 22.89 40.88
N ALA A 212 -17.97 23.89 40.89
CA ALA A 212 -18.64 24.35 42.13
C ALA A 212 -19.50 23.22 42.77
N LEU A 213 -20.09 22.36 41.92
CA LEU A 213 -20.84 21.17 42.34
C LEU A 213 -19.94 19.99 42.75
N GLY A 214 -18.59 20.14 42.73
CA GLY A 214 -17.65 19.09 43.14
C GLY A 214 -17.44 17.98 42.11
N VAL A 215 -17.81 18.21 40.84
CA VAL A 215 -17.57 17.21 39.78
C VAL A 215 -16.06 17.02 39.55
N GLY A 216 -15.61 15.75 39.55
CA GLY A 216 -14.20 15.42 39.38
C GLY A 216 -13.66 15.80 38.01
N ASN A 217 -12.36 16.16 37.93
CA ASN A 217 -11.70 16.65 36.72
C ASN A 217 -11.82 15.72 35.50
N GLN A 218 -11.71 14.39 35.70
CA GLN A 218 -11.88 13.43 34.61
C GLN A 218 -13.29 13.51 34.00
N ARG A 219 -14.32 13.58 34.84
CA ARG A 219 -15.71 13.70 34.37
C ARG A 219 -15.92 15.03 33.65
N ILE A 220 -15.32 16.12 34.13
CA ILE A 220 -15.37 17.43 33.45
C ILE A 220 -14.76 17.33 32.07
N ILE A 221 -13.56 16.73 31.92
CA ILE A 221 -12.88 16.59 30.62
C ILE A 221 -13.72 15.73 29.67
N PHE A 222 -14.06 14.48 30.06
CA PHE A 222 -14.65 13.51 29.14
C PHE A 222 -16.14 13.72 28.88
N VAL A 223 -16.90 14.24 29.84
CA VAL A 223 -18.35 14.37 29.71
C VAL A 223 -18.79 15.81 29.37
N HIS A 224 -18.05 16.82 29.80
CA HIS A 224 -18.46 18.20 29.60
C HIS A 224 -17.61 18.93 28.54
N ILE A 225 -16.30 18.71 28.48
CA ILE A 225 -15.43 19.45 27.53
C ILE A 225 -15.29 18.71 26.20
N LEU A 226 -14.87 17.44 26.20
CA LEU A 226 -14.59 16.68 24.98
C LEU A 226 -15.76 16.65 23.99
N PRO A 227 -17.02 16.42 24.39
CA PRO A 227 -18.15 16.47 23.47
C PRO A 227 -18.36 17.82 22.80
N ASN A 228 -17.98 18.91 23.47
CA ASN A 228 -18.09 20.26 22.91
C ASN A 228 -17.00 20.62 21.91
N ILE A 229 -15.90 19.87 21.83
CA ILE A 229 -14.84 20.04 20.85
C ILE A 229 -14.86 19.02 19.70
N MET A 230 -15.90 18.19 19.65
CA MET A 230 -16.01 17.14 18.62
C MET A 230 -16.01 17.70 17.19
N GLY A 231 -16.64 18.87 16.97
CA GLY A 231 -16.63 19.54 15.66
C GLY A 231 -15.19 19.79 15.15
N PRO A 232 -14.40 20.64 15.84
CA PRO A 232 -13.00 20.84 15.52
C PRO A 232 -12.16 19.56 15.46
N LEU A 233 -12.45 18.56 16.32
CA LEU A 233 -11.72 17.30 16.35
C LEU A 233 -11.98 16.46 15.10
N ILE A 234 -13.20 16.38 14.62
CA ILE A 234 -13.56 15.66 13.40
C ILE A 234 -12.88 16.32 12.19
N VAL A 235 -12.90 17.66 12.12
CA VAL A 235 -12.25 18.39 11.01
C VAL A 235 -10.76 18.10 10.97
N ILE A 236 -10.06 18.19 12.09
CA ILE A 236 -8.62 17.89 12.10
C ILE A 236 -8.33 16.41 11.81
N ALA A 237 -9.20 15.50 12.24
CA ALA A 237 -9.07 14.08 11.96
C ALA A 237 -9.17 13.77 10.47
N THR A 238 -10.11 14.40 9.75
CA THR A 238 -10.24 14.20 8.29
C THR A 238 -9.05 14.79 7.53
N ALA A 239 -8.54 15.96 7.93
CA ALA A 239 -7.33 16.53 7.35
C ALA A 239 -6.10 15.65 7.60
N ASN A 240 -5.93 15.15 8.83
CA ASN A 240 -4.85 14.22 9.15
C ASN A 240 -4.95 12.88 8.41
N PHE A 241 -6.16 12.42 8.10
CA PHE A 241 -6.34 11.21 7.29
C PHE A 241 -5.78 11.39 5.88
N ALA A 242 -6.11 12.52 5.23
CA ALA A 242 -5.56 12.85 3.92
C ALA A 242 -4.03 12.98 3.94
N SER A 243 -3.49 13.63 4.97
CA SER A 243 -2.04 13.78 5.19
C SER A 243 -1.36 12.43 5.45
N ALA A 244 -1.98 11.53 6.21
CA ALA A 244 -1.46 10.21 6.51
C ALA A 244 -1.32 9.34 5.25
N ILE A 245 -2.30 9.40 4.33
CA ILE A 245 -2.23 8.69 3.04
C ILE A 245 -1.06 9.21 2.19
N LEU A 246 -0.87 10.54 2.13
CA LEU A 246 0.25 11.13 1.38
C LEU A 246 1.59 10.74 2.01
N THR A 247 1.69 10.73 3.33
CA THR A 247 2.90 10.36 4.05
C THR A 247 3.23 8.87 3.86
N GLU A 248 2.21 7.99 3.92
CA GLU A 248 2.36 6.57 3.60
C GLU A 248 2.86 6.36 2.17
N ALA A 249 2.21 7.05 1.20
CA ALA A 249 2.60 6.94 -0.19
C ALA A 249 4.06 7.39 -0.41
N GLY A 250 4.49 8.47 0.24
CA GLY A 250 5.88 8.93 0.23
C GLY A 250 6.84 7.92 0.86
N LEU A 251 6.49 7.35 2.02
CA LEU A 251 7.29 6.33 2.70
C LEU A 251 7.41 5.04 1.86
N SER A 252 6.31 4.59 1.29
CA SER A 252 6.28 3.42 0.39
C SER A 252 7.03 3.68 -0.91
N PHE A 253 6.95 4.89 -1.46
CA PHE A 253 7.74 5.31 -2.62
C PHE A 253 9.26 5.26 -2.33
N LEU A 254 9.69 5.62 -1.12
CA LEU A 254 11.08 5.51 -0.69
C LEU A 254 11.51 4.06 -0.33
N GLY A 255 10.60 3.09 -0.44
CA GLY A 255 10.86 1.69 -0.14
C GLY A 255 10.94 1.35 1.35
N LEU A 256 10.47 2.25 2.22
CA LEU A 256 10.47 2.09 3.69
C LEU A 256 9.09 1.73 4.26
N GLY A 257 8.04 1.82 3.44
CA GLY A 257 6.67 1.47 3.81
C GLY A 257 6.31 0.02 3.52
N VAL A 258 5.15 -0.15 2.88
CA VAL A 258 4.63 -1.46 2.46
C VAL A 258 5.59 -2.11 1.47
N GLN A 259 5.79 -3.43 1.63
CA GLN A 259 6.71 -4.19 0.77
C GLN A 259 5.94 -5.15 -0.15
N PRO A 260 6.46 -5.41 -1.37
CA PRO A 260 5.93 -6.49 -2.20
C PRO A 260 5.88 -7.83 -1.44
N PRO A 261 4.88 -8.70 -1.68
CA PRO A 261 3.91 -8.66 -2.77
C PRO A 261 2.66 -7.81 -2.50
N MET A 262 2.54 -7.18 -1.31
CA MET A 262 1.35 -6.41 -0.94
C MET A 262 1.29 -5.09 -1.71
N PRO A 263 0.19 -4.81 -2.43
CA PRO A 263 0.04 -3.56 -3.13
C PRO A 263 -0.40 -2.45 -2.16
N SER A 264 0.28 -1.30 -2.18
CA SER A 264 -0.27 -0.01 -1.75
C SER A 264 -0.13 0.96 -2.91
N TRP A 265 -0.87 2.05 -2.91
CA TRP A 265 -0.77 3.02 -3.98
C TRP A 265 0.64 3.61 -4.10
N GLY A 266 1.32 3.83 -2.96
CA GLY A 266 2.69 4.33 -2.94
C GLY A 266 3.71 3.36 -3.53
N ILE A 267 3.64 2.06 -3.20
CA ILE A 267 4.55 1.07 -3.80
C ILE A 267 4.27 0.87 -5.30
N MET A 268 3.00 1.01 -5.74
CA MET A 268 2.67 0.94 -7.16
C MET A 268 3.29 2.10 -7.95
N ILE A 269 3.29 3.31 -7.38
CA ILE A 269 3.99 4.47 -7.97
C ILE A 269 5.50 4.23 -8.04
N ASN A 270 6.10 3.69 -6.98
CA ASN A 270 7.52 3.34 -6.96
C ASN A 270 7.87 2.32 -8.05
N GLU A 271 7.10 1.24 -8.17
CA GLU A 271 7.29 0.22 -9.20
C GLU A 271 7.15 0.82 -10.61
N GLY A 272 6.17 1.72 -10.82
CA GLY A 272 5.97 2.44 -12.07
C GLY A 272 7.13 3.39 -12.39
N TYR A 273 7.63 4.12 -11.40
CA TYR A 273 8.76 5.05 -11.55
C TYR A 273 10.02 4.32 -12.03
N HIS A 274 10.33 3.16 -11.47
CA HIS A 274 11.48 2.36 -11.88
C HIS A 274 11.35 1.71 -13.28
N THR A 275 10.16 1.73 -13.86
CA THR A 275 9.92 1.25 -15.23
C THR A 275 9.83 2.38 -16.28
N MET A 276 9.90 3.63 -15.84
CA MET A 276 9.89 4.79 -16.76
C MET A 276 11.06 4.70 -17.74
N GLY A 277 10.75 4.84 -19.03
CA GLY A 277 11.72 4.78 -20.11
C GLY A 277 11.99 3.39 -20.69
N THR A 278 11.40 2.32 -20.13
CA THR A 278 11.57 0.96 -20.64
C THR A 278 10.38 0.46 -21.46
N VAL A 279 9.17 0.89 -21.13
CA VAL A 279 7.90 0.51 -21.80
C VAL A 279 6.90 1.67 -21.58
N ASP A 280 5.75 1.66 -22.26
CA ASP A 280 4.61 2.53 -21.99
C ASP A 280 4.06 2.30 -20.57
N SER A 281 4.77 2.88 -19.59
CA SER A 281 4.55 2.65 -18.14
C SER A 281 3.81 3.79 -17.45
N TRP A 282 3.36 4.81 -18.18
CA TRP A 282 2.67 5.98 -17.64
C TRP A 282 1.44 5.61 -16.80
N HIS A 283 0.71 4.57 -17.19
CA HIS A 283 -0.49 4.09 -16.49
C HIS A 283 -0.18 3.55 -15.09
N LEU A 284 1.04 3.00 -14.87
CA LEU A 284 1.48 2.47 -13.57
C LEU A 284 1.64 3.58 -12.50
N ILE A 285 1.88 4.81 -12.93
CA ILE A 285 1.99 5.98 -12.05
C ILE A 285 0.68 6.73 -12.01
N LEU A 286 0.04 6.94 -13.17
CA LEU A 286 -1.16 7.78 -13.27
C LEU A 286 -2.31 7.24 -12.42
N PHE A 287 -2.65 5.97 -12.55
CA PHE A 287 -3.82 5.40 -11.85
C PHE A 287 -3.68 5.42 -10.32
N PRO A 288 -2.57 4.97 -9.70
CA PRO A 288 -2.42 5.08 -8.24
C PRO A 288 -2.39 6.53 -7.77
N SER A 289 -1.72 7.43 -8.52
CA SER A 289 -1.71 8.86 -8.19
C SER A 289 -3.10 9.47 -8.24
N LEU A 290 -3.92 9.10 -9.24
CA LEU A 290 -5.31 9.54 -9.33
C LEU A 290 -6.13 9.04 -8.14
N CYS A 291 -5.95 7.78 -7.73
CA CYS A 291 -6.60 7.23 -6.54
C CYS A 291 -6.25 8.02 -5.27
N ILE A 292 -4.98 8.36 -5.07
CA ILE A 292 -4.52 9.20 -3.95
C ILE A 292 -5.18 10.58 -4.03
N CYS A 293 -5.10 11.26 -5.19
CA CYS A 293 -5.67 12.60 -5.38
C CYS A 293 -7.18 12.63 -5.09
N LEU A 294 -7.93 11.69 -5.64
CA LEU A 294 -9.38 11.59 -5.43
C LEU A 294 -9.72 11.31 -3.96
N THR A 295 -8.95 10.46 -3.30
CA THR A 295 -9.16 10.15 -1.89
C THR A 295 -8.86 11.35 -1.00
N VAL A 296 -7.73 12.02 -1.20
CA VAL A 296 -7.35 13.25 -0.47
C VAL A 296 -8.41 14.33 -0.68
N LEU A 297 -8.86 14.54 -1.93
CA LEU A 297 -9.93 15.48 -2.23
C LEU A 297 -11.22 15.13 -1.51
N ALA A 298 -11.64 13.87 -1.57
CA ALA A 298 -12.87 13.40 -0.92
C ALA A 298 -12.84 13.61 0.60
N PHE A 299 -11.73 13.29 1.27
CA PHE A 299 -11.60 13.49 2.72
C PHE A 299 -11.51 14.98 3.10
N ASN A 300 -10.88 15.83 2.29
CA ASN A 300 -10.88 17.27 2.52
C ASN A 300 -12.28 17.88 2.35
N LEU A 301 -13.03 17.46 1.32
CA LEU A 301 -14.41 17.89 1.13
C LEU A 301 -15.31 17.39 2.25
N LEU A 302 -15.15 16.15 2.69
CA LEU A 302 -15.85 15.59 3.84
C LEU A 302 -15.55 16.40 5.10
N GLY A 303 -14.29 16.73 5.37
CA GLY A 303 -13.88 17.55 6.51
C GLY A 303 -14.52 18.93 6.50
N ASN A 304 -14.54 19.60 5.36
CA ASN A 304 -15.19 20.89 5.21
C ASN A 304 -16.71 20.79 5.41
N GLY A 305 -17.36 19.82 4.79
CA GLY A 305 -18.81 19.60 4.97
C GLY A 305 -19.19 19.27 6.42
N LEU A 306 -18.37 18.48 7.12
CA LEU A 306 -18.58 18.20 8.55
C LEU A 306 -18.35 19.47 9.41
N ARG A 307 -17.35 20.30 9.08
CA ARG A 307 -17.14 21.58 9.73
C ARG A 307 -18.38 22.47 9.61
N ASP A 308 -18.92 22.62 8.40
CA ASP A 308 -20.09 23.44 8.15
C ASP A 308 -21.34 22.89 8.88
N ALA A 309 -21.48 21.58 8.96
CA ALA A 309 -22.59 20.93 9.68
C ALA A 309 -22.51 21.11 11.22
N TYR A 310 -21.30 21.16 11.77
CA TYR A 310 -21.06 21.35 13.21
C TYR A 310 -20.95 22.84 13.61
N ASP A 311 -20.92 23.78 12.66
CA ASP A 311 -20.87 25.23 12.96
C ASP A 311 -22.28 25.73 13.32
N PRO A 312 -22.52 26.19 14.55
CA PRO A 312 -23.82 26.73 14.96
C PRO A 312 -24.24 27.99 14.18
N GLN A 313 -23.26 28.75 13.66
CA GLN A 313 -23.54 30.00 12.94
C GLN A 313 -24.05 29.71 11.52
N SER A 314 -23.80 28.57 10.94
CA SER A 314 -24.33 28.20 9.62
C SER A 314 -25.86 27.97 9.65
N ARG A 315 -26.44 27.66 10.81
CA ARG A 315 -27.89 27.37 11.00
C ARG A 315 -28.76 28.63 11.07
N THR A 316 -28.17 29.83 11.20
CA THR A 316 -28.92 31.09 11.36
C THR A 316 -29.13 31.83 10.03
N LYS A 317 -28.82 31.24 8.88
CA LYS A 317 -28.98 31.87 7.55
C LYS A 317 -30.19 31.34 6.76
N TRP A 318 -31.25 30.92 7.46
CA TRP A 318 -32.56 30.61 6.85
C TRP A 318 -33.65 31.42 7.49
#